data_6a0a44566ebe5fb28f4ac22243b620d3
#
_entry.id   6a0a44566ebe5fb28f4ac22243b620d3
#
_cell.length_a   1.000
_cell.length_b   1.000
_cell.length_c   1.000
_cell.angle_alpha   90.00
_cell.angle_beta   90.00
_cell.angle_gamma   90.00
#
_symmetry.space_group_name_H-M   'P 1'
#
loop_
_entity.id
_entity.type
_entity.pdbx_description
1 polymer ?
#
loop_
_entity_poly.entity_id
_entity_poly.type
_entity_poly.pdbx_seq_one_letter_code
_entity_poly.pdbx_strand_id
1 'polypeptide(L)'
;MAKENKKQVEQITDMEVDFAQWYTDVCKKAELIDYSSIKGMFIYRPYGYAIWENIQHELDKKFKETGHENVYLPMLIPESLLQKEKDHVEGFAPECAWVTLGGSEKL
;
A
#
# COMPACT_ATOMS: atom_id res chain seq x y z
N MET A 1 2.30 17.50 26.10
CA MET A 1 1.76 16.76 24.95
C MET A 1 1.15 17.76 24.00
N ALA A 2 1.86 18.10 22.92
CA ALA A 2 1.37 19.00 21.89
C ALA A 2 0.25 18.28 21.13
N LYS A 3 -0.95 18.85 21.12
CA LYS A 3 -2.02 18.42 20.23
C LYS A 3 -1.56 18.74 18.81
N GLU A 4 -1.17 17.71 18.07
CA GLU A 4 -1.00 17.80 16.63
C GLU A 4 -2.34 18.25 16.04
N ASN A 5 -2.42 19.49 15.62
CA ASN A 5 -3.58 20.03 14.90
C ASN A 5 -3.61 19.29 13.55
N LYS A 6 -4.39 18.22 13.48
CA LYS A 6 -4.72 17.60 12.20
C LYS A 6 -5.38 18.66 11.34
N LYS A 7 -4.66 19.19 10.38
CA LYS A 7 -5.18 20.15 9.40
C LYS A 7 -6.36 19.49 8.68
N GLN A 8 -7.57 19.85 9.04
CA GLN A 8 -8.74 19.50 8.25
C GLN A 8 -8.62 20.20 6.89
N VAL A 9 -8.91 19.45 5.82
CA VAL A 9 -9.01 20.03 4.48
C VAL A 9 -10.32 20.81 4.45
N GLU A 10 -10.22 22.12 4.59
CA GLU A 10 -11.38 23.04 4.57
C GLU A 10 -11.82 23.32 3.13
N GLN A 11 -10.87 23.47 2.23
CA GLN A 11 -11.10 23.76 0.82
C GLN A 11 -10.20 22.88 -0.04
N ILE A 12 -10.78 22.33 -1.11
CA ILE A 12 -10.06 21.49 -2.09
C ILE A 12 -9.27 22.40 -3.02
N THR A 13 -7.99 22.10 -3.24
CA THR A 13 -7.15 22.77 -4.23
C THR A 13 -7.74 22.59 -5.63
N ASP A 14 -7.63 23.60 -6.48
CA ASP A 14 -8.09 23.50 -7.87
C ASP A 14 -7.21 22.51 -8.65
N MET A 15 -7.84 21.59 -9.37
CA MET A 15 -7.18 20.55 -10.15
C MET A 15 -6.24 21.13 -11.22
N GLU A 16 -6.62 22.25 -11.85
CA GLU A 16 -5.83 22.91 -12.91
C GLU A 16 -4.61 23.65 -12.34
N VAL A 17 -4.63 23.99 -11.04
CA VAL A 17 -3.53 24.69 -10.38
C VAL A 17 -2.49 23.70 -9.84
N ASP A 18 -2.94 22.66 -9.15
CA ASP A 18 -2.08 21.61 -8.61
C ASP A 18 -2.84 20.28 -8.53
N PHE A 19 -2.66 19.45 -9.53
CA PHE A 19 -3.33 18.16 -9.63
C PHE A 19 -2.97 17.21 -8.49
N ALA A 20 -1.70 17.16 -8.08
CA ALA A 20 -1.25 16.26 -7.02
C ALA A 20 -1.87 16.63 -5.67
N GLN A 21 -1.91 17.92 -5.38
CA GLN A 21 -2.54 18.42 -4.15
C GLN A 21 -4.07 18.25 -4.20
N TRP A 22 -4.71 18.52 -5.34
CA TRP A 22 -6.12 18.27 -5.54
C TRP A 22 -6.49 16.81 -5.27
N TYR A 23 -5.73 15.87 -5.84
CA TYR A 23 -5.95 14.44 -5.63
C TYR A 23 -5.88 14.06 -4.15
N THR A 24 -4.87 14.54 -3.45
CA THR A 24 -4.70 14.31 -2.01
C THR A 24 -5.86 14.90 -1.20
N ASP A 25 -6.25 16.13 -1.50
CA ASP A 25 -7.34 16.84 -0.82
C ASP A 25 -8.68 16.09 -1.00
N VAL A 26 -8.95 15.63 -2.21
CA VAL A 26 -10.17 14.85 -2.52
C VAL A 26 -10.19 13.55 -1.70
N CYS A 27 -9.10 12.79 -1.70
CA CYS A 27 -9.01 11.54 -0.96
C CYS A 27 -9.22 11.74 0.56
N LYS A 28 -8.68 12.82 1.10
CA LYS A 28 -8.83 13.16 2.52
C LYS A 28 -10.23 13.68 2.84
N LYS A 29 -10.75 14.61 2.01
CA LYS A 29 -12.07 15.22 2.21
C LYS A 29 -13.19 14.19 2.08
N ALA A 30 -13.07 13.24 1.16
CA ALA A 30 -13.99 12.13 0.99
C ALA A 30 -13.81 11.03 2.06
N GLU A 31 -12.93 11.21 3.02
CA GLU A 31 -12.66 10.25 4.09
C GLU A 31 -12.18 8.86 3.61
N LEU A 32 -11.48 8.82 2.49
CA LEU A 32 -10.95 7.58 1.93
C LEU A 32 -9.68 7.11 2.61
N ILE A 33 -8.79 8.06 2.93
CA ILE A 33 -7.48 7.82 3.53
C ILE A 33 -7.18 8.79 4.67
N ASP A 34 -6.23 8.40 5.52
CA ASP A 34 -5.54 9.29 6.45
C ASP A 34 -4.05 8.93 6.48
N TYR A 35 -3.21 9.84 6.95
CA TYR A 35 -1.79 9.57 7.10
C TYR A 35 -1.50 8.84 8.39
N SER A 36 -0.59 7.85 8.32
CA SER A 36 0.00 7.26 9.51
C SER A 36 1.16 8.12 10.04
N SER A 37 1.72 7.72 11.17
CA SER A 37 2.95 8.32 11.70
C SER A 37 4.21 7.98 10.89
N ILE A 38 4.12 7.00 9.99
CA ILE A 38 5.21 6.53 9.16
C ILE A 38 5.04 7.08 7.75
N LYS A 39 6.07 7.79 7.26
CA LYS A 39 6.05 8.37 5.92
C LYS A 39 5.87 7.29 4.85
N GLY A 40 4.96 7.54 3.92
CA GLY A 40 4.65 6.61 2.82
C GLY A 40 3.67 5.49 3.18
N MET A 41 3.25 5.39 4.45
CA MET A 41 2.25 4.41 4.88
C MET A 41 0.94 5.13 5.22
N PHE A 42 -0.13 4.73 4.55
CA PHE A 42 -1.45 5.33 4.68
C PHE A 42 -2.39 4.43 5.48
N ILE A 43 -3.36 5.06 6.13
CA ILE A 43 -4.49 4.38 6.75
C ILE A 43 -5.65 4.47 5.77
N TYR A 44 -6.10 3.34 5.25
CA TYR A 44 -7.31 3.29 4.43
C TYR A 44 -8.52 3.30 5.36
N ARG A 45 -9.34 4.34 5.22
CA ARG A 45 -10.56 4.48 6.01
C ARG A 45 -11.69 3.62 5.41
N PRO A 46 -12.79 3.40 6.12
CA PRO A 46 -13.84 2.49 5.67
C PRO A 46 -14.35 2.72 4.25
N TYR A 47 -14.55 3.96 3.83
CA TYR A 47 -14.99 4.25 2.46
C TYR A 47 -13.93 3.90 1.41
N GLY A 48 -12.67 4.22 1.67
CA GLY A 48 -11.56 3.85 0.78
C GLY A 48 -11.35 2.35 0.72
N TYR A 49 -11.41 1.68 1.86
CA TYR A 49 -11.25 0.23 1.92
C TYR A 49 -12.41 -0.53 1.24
N ALA A 50 -13.63 -0.01 1.31
CA ALA A 50 -14.78 -0.57 0.61
C ALA A 50 -14.59 -0.59 -0.92
N ILE A 51 -13.95 0.43 -1.49
CA ILE A 51 -13.57 0.44 -2.91
C ILE A 51 -12.62 -0.71 -3.21
N TRP A 52 -11.60 -0.91 -2.38
CA TRP A 52 -10.64 -1.99 -2.51
C TRP A 52 -11.30 -3.38 -2.38
N GLU A 53 -12.17 -3.57 -1.41
CA GLU A 53 -12.92 -4.82 -1.23
C GLU A 53 -13.77 -5.16 -2.45
N ASN A 54 -14.43 -4.18 -3.06
CA ASN A 54 -15.19 -4.37 -4.31
C ASN A 54 -14.29 -4.79 -5.47
N ILE A 55 -13.12 -4.18 -5.62
CA ILE A 55 -12.14 -4.56 -6.64
C ILE A 55 -11.67 -5.99 -6.42
N GLN A 56 -11.30 -6.37 -5.18
CA GLN A 56 -10.89 -7.73 -4.84
C GLN A 56 -11.99 -8.74 -5.15
N HIS A 57 -13.24 -8.44 -4.78
CA HIS A 57 -14.38 -9.32 -5.00
C HIS A 57 -14.61 -9.59 -6.49
N GLU A 58 -14.64 -8.55 -7.31
CA GLU A 58 -14.89 -8.69 -8.75
C GLU A 58 -13.74 -9.41 -9.48
N LEU A 59 -12.50 -9.13 -9.12
CA LEU A 59 -11.33 -9.80 -9.68
C LEU A 59 -11.24 -11.26 -9.25
N ASP A 60 -11.44 -11.56 -7.98
CA ASP A 60 -11.41 -12.93 -7.44
C ASP A 60 -12.46 -13.81 -8.13
N LYS A 61 -13.67 -13.30 -8.32
CA LYS A 61 -14.72 -13.98 -9.06
C LYS A 61 -14.28 -14.33 -10.47
N LYS A 62 -13.68 -13.40 -11.21
CA LYS A 62 -13.20 -13.63 -12.57
C LYS A 62 -12.07 -14.65 -12.63
N PHE A 63 -11.14 -14.63 -11.69
CA PHE A 63 -10.09 -15.65 -11.62
C PHE A 63 -10.66 -17.04 -11.36
N LYS A 64 -11.63 -17.18 -10.48
CA LYS A 64 -12.28 -18.47 -10.19
C LYS A 64 -13.10 -19.00 -11.36
N GLU A 65 -13.76 -18.13 -12.13
CA GLU A 65 -14.47 -18.51 -13.36
C GLU A 65 -13.54 -19.15 -14.40
N THR A 66 -12.25 -18.82 -14.37
CA THR A 66 -11.22 -19.40 -15.26
C THR A 66 -10.43 -20.55 -14.64
N GLY A 67 -10.89 -21.09 -13.51
CA GLY A 67 -10.32 -22.27 -12.87
C GLY A 67 -9.12 -22.01 -11.95
N HIS A 68 -8.87 -20.75 -11.58
CA HIS A 68 -7.82 -20.40 -10.62
C HIS A 68 -8.28 -20.64 -9.19
N GLU A 69 -7.36 -21.06 -8.35
CA GLU A 69 -7.58 -21.29 -6.92
C GLU A 69 -6.71 -20.36 -6.08
N ASN A 70 -7.23 -19.94 -4.92
CA ASN A 70 -6.49 -19.09 -4.02
C ASN A 70 -5.47 -19.92 -3.23
N VAL A 71 -4.26 -19.39 -3.11
CA VAL A 71 -3.21 -19.94 -2.24
C VAL A 71 -2.72 -18.85 -1.28
N TYR A 72 -2.22 -19.26 -0.14
CA TYR A 72 -1.56 -18.38 0.81
C TYR A 72 -0.09 -18.77 0.94
N LEU A 73 0.79 -17.88 0.50
CA LEU A 73 2.22 -18.07 0.58
C LEU A 73 2.80 -17.38 1.83
N PRO A 74 3.95 -17.84 2.35
CA PRO A 74 4.64 -17.15 3.43
C PRO A 74 4.92 -15.70 3.08
N MET A 75 4.75 -14.80 4.06
CA MET A 75 4.98 -13.36 3.87
C MET A 75 6.46 -13.03 3.71
N LEU A 76 7.34 -13.81 4.34
CA LEU A 76 8.79 -13.60 4.27
C LEU A 76 9.41 -14.51 3.21
N ILE A 77 10.30 -13.94 2.43
CA ILE A 77 11.00 -14.62 1.33
C ILE A 77 12.50 -14.62 1.64
N PRO A 78 13.21 -15.75 1.51
CA PRO A 78 14.66 -15.78 1.66
C PRO A 78 15.36 -14.87 0.63
N GLU A 79 16.39 -14.15 1.08
CA GLU A 79 17.18 -13.26 0.21
C GLU A 79 17.73 -14.01 -1.02
N SER A 80 18.14 -15.26 -0.86
CA SER A 80 18.67 -16.10 -1.93
C SER A 80 17.73 -16.29 -3.12
N LEU A 81 16.40 -16.24 -2.90
CA LEU A 81 15.41 -16.31 -3.99
C LEU A 81 15.36 -14.99 -4.76
N LEU A 82 15.42 -13.85 -4.07
CA LEU A 82 15.44 -12.53 -4.71
C LEU A 82 16.72 -12.32 -5.52
N GLN A 83 17.85 -12.82 -5.06
CA GLN A 83 19.13 -12.74 -5.80
C GLN A 83 19.07 -13.54 -7.10
N LYS A 84 18.39 -14.69 -7.13
CA LYS A 84 18.19 -15.46 -8.37
C LYS A 84 17.37 -14.68 -9.41
N GLU A 85 16.33 -13.96 -8.98
CA GLU A 85 15.52 -13.13 -9.88
C GLU A 85 16.31 -11.96 -10.47
N LYS A 86 17.26 -11.41 -9.72
CA LYS A 86 18.14 -10.34 -10.21
C LYS A 86 18.91 -10.74 -11.47
N ASP A 87 19.28 -12.00 -11.59
CA ASP A 87 20.03 -12.52 -12.75
C ASP A 87 19.12 -12.67 -13.99
N HIS A 88 17.80 -12.68 -13.82
CA HIS A 88 16.81 -12.86 -14.89
C HIS A 88 16.21 -11.55 -15.39
N VAL A 89 16.22 -10.50 -14.57
CA VAL A 89 15.61 -9.21 -14.90
C VAL A 89 16.67 -8.11 -14.92
N GLU A 90 17.03 -7.68 -16.11
CA GLU A 90 17.99 -6.58 -16.30
C GLU A 90 17.44 -5.30 -15.64
N GLY A 91 18.25 -4.67 -14.80
CA GLY A 91 17.86 -3.47 -14.05
C GLY A 91 17.02 -3.70 -12.80
N PHE A 92 16.77 -4.93 -12.40
CA PHE A 92 16.05 -5.24 -11.16
C PHE A 92 16.97 -5.00 -9.93
N ALA A 93 16.67 -3.94 -9.18
CA ALA A 93 17.28 -3.69 -7.87
C ALA A 93 16.21 -3.91 -6.79
N PRO A 94 16.27 -5.01 -6.01
CA PRO A 94 15.30 -5.25 -4.96
C PRO A 94 15.48 -4.25 -3.82
N GLU A 95 14.52 -3.34 -3.67
CA GLU A 95 14.39 -2.49 -2.49
C GLU A 95 13.44 -3.17 -1.51
N CYS A 96 13.99 -3.74 -0.44
CA CYS A 96 13.24 -4.54 0.52
C CYS A 96 13.45 -4.07 1.95
N ALA A 97 12.45 -4.33 2.78
CA ALA A 97 12.60 -4.31 4.23
C ALA A 97 13.16 -5.67 4.67
N TRP A 98 14.33 -5.67 5.31
CA TRP A 98 15.01 -6.88 5.74
C TRP A 98 14.72 -7.19 7.20
N VAL A 99 14.36 -8.42 7.48
CA VAL A 99 14.32 -8.94 8.85
C VAL A 99 15.74 -9.35 9.23
N THR A 100 16.34 -8.64 10.18
CA THR A 100 17.72 -8.85 10.62
C THR A 100 17.85 -9.53 11.97
N LEU A 101 16.73 -9.64 12.70
CA LEU A 101 16.68 -10.27 14.02
C LEU A 101 15.48 -11.21 14.09
N GLY A 102 15.70 -12.44 14.56
CA GLY A 102 14.69 -13.41 14.93
C GLY A 102 14.72 -13.63 16.46
N GLY A 103 13.88 -12.89 17.18
CA GLY A 103 13.95 -12.87 18.65
C GLY A 103 15.26 -12.22 19.13
N SER A 104 16.13 -12.97 19.77
CA SER A 104 17.47 -12.52 20.20
C SER A 104 18.60 -12.90 19.23
N GLU A 105 18.30 -13.67 18.19
CA GLU A 105 19.27 -14.12 17.21
C GLU A 105 19.34 -13.21 16.01
N LYS A 106 20.56 -12.93 15.56
CA LYS A 106 20.82 -12.19 14.33
C LYS A 106 20.69 -13.14 13.16
N LEU A 107 19.88 -12.76 12.17
CA LEU A 107 19.65 -13.51 10.95
C LEU A 107 20.60 -13.07 9.84
#